data_f8a48394c6d7cc08f461e114660b3438
#
_entry.id   f8a48394c6d7cc08f461e114660b3438
#
_cell.length_a   1.000
_cell.length_b   1.000
_cell.length_c   1.000
_cell.angle_alpha   90.00
_cell.angle_beta   90.00
_cell.angle_gamma   90.00
#
_symmetry.space_group_name_H-M   'P 1'
#
loop_
_entity.id
_entity.type
_entity.pdbx_description
1 polymer ?
#
loop_
_entity_poly.entity_id
_entity_poly.type
_entity_poly.pdbx_seq_one_letter_code
_entity_poly.pdbx_strand_id
1 'polypeptide(L)'
;MAPSGDRSDEDEARYGGLPGLDERPGGPSRIAPPGHADKIPRHHDGHRDRLRERFSTAGEDALADYELLELILFRTIPRKDVKPIAKALLARFGSLSEVLGAPQRRLTEVAGVKDAVALDLKVVAALNRRAMRSAVRQREVLSSWTAVLDYCTAAMAHEAREQFRILFLDKKNALIADEVQGTGTVDHTPVYPREVVRRALELNATAIILVHNHPSGDPTPSRADIEMTKTIIDTAKPLGIAIHDHIIIGKNGHASLKGLRLI
;
A
#
# COMPACT_ATOMS: atom_id res chain seq x y z
N MET A 1 16.68 -38.85 43.29
CA MET A 1 16.12 -38.95 44.64
C MET A 1 14.63 -38.66 44.49
N ALA A 2 13.86 -39.72 44.36
CA ALA A 2 12.41 -39.73 44.57
C ALA A 2 12.17 -39.99 46.07
N PRO A 3 10.98 -39.85 46.64
CA PRO A 3 9.81 -40.67 46.38
C PRO A 3 8.47 -39.89 46.39
N SER A 4 7.40 -40.26 45.66
CA SER A 4 6.46 -41.41 45.84
C SER A 4 5.43 -41.23 46.96
N GLY A 5 4.18 -41.51 46.65
CA GLY A 5 3.02 -41.77 47.50
C GLY A 5 1.73 -41.24 46.94
N ASP A 6 0.90 -41.88 46.27
CA ASP A 6 0.11 -43.15 46.26
C ASP A 6 -1.00 -43.20 47.31
N ARG A 7 -2.15 -43.69 46.81
CA ARG A 7 -3.35 -44.30 47.46
C ARG A 7 -4.50 -43.35 47.78
N SER A 8 -5.60 -43.65 47.30
CA SER A 8 -6.53 -44.80 47.07
C SER A 8 -7.80 -44.66 47.89
N ASP A 9 -8.86 -44.98 47.22
CA ASP A 9 -9.97 -45.86 47.53
C ASP A 9 -11.20 -45.32 48.26
N GLU A 10 -12.28 -45.54 47.54
CA GLU A 10 -13.48 -46.30 47.90
C GLU A 10 -14.39 -45.73 49.02
N ASP A 11 -15.66 -45.50 48.67
CA ASP A 11 -16.72 -46.33 49.28
C ASP A 11 -18.07 -46.19 48.57
N GLU A 12 -18.60 -47.35 48.22
CA GLU A 12 -19.98 -47.65 47.84
C GLU A 12 -20.91 -47.57 49.05
N ALA A 13 -22.18 -47.30 48.83
CA ALA A 13 -23.34 -47.99 49.36
C ALA A 13 -24.66 -47.32 48.98
N ARG A 14 -25.43 -47.94 48.10
CA ARG A 14 -26.66 -48.70 48.30
C ARG A 14 -27.72 -48.11 49.23
N TYR A 15 -28.89 -47.99 48.65
CA TYR A 15 -30.24 -48.44 49.08
C TYR A 15 -31.23 -47.88 48.06
N GLY A 16 -32.05 -48.60 47.34
CA GLY A 16 -32.92 -49.67 47.69
C GLY A 16 -34.39 -49.20 47.66
N GLY A 17 -35.04 -49.38 46.56
CA GLY A 17 -36.34 -49.82 46.17
C GLY A 17 -37.61 -49.30 46.90
N LEU A 18 -38.64 -48.98 46.20
CA LEU A 18 -39.86 -49.72 45.88
C LEU A 18 -40.93 -48.82 45.22
N PRO A 19 -41.95 -49.36 44.53
CA PRO A 19 -42.81 -48.66 43.60
C PRO A 19 -44.17 -48.33 44.22
N GLY A 20 -44.89 -47.37 43.61
CA GLY A 20 -46.24 -47.07 43.97
C GLY A 20 -46.87 -45.97 43.17
N LEU A 21 -47.56 -46.33 42.15
CA LEU A 21 -48.84 -45.76 41.67
C LEU A 21 -49.21 -44.36 42.15
N ASP A 22 -49.35 -43.42 41.26
CA ASP A 22 -50.57 -42.64 41.16
C ASP A 22 -50.67 -41.93 39.78
N GLU A 23 -51.76 -42.34 39.10
CA GLU A 23 -52.24 -41.68 37.90
C GLU A 23 -52.87 -40.34 38.28
N ARG A 24 -52.37 -39.23 37.62
CA ARG A 24 -53.14 -37.98 37.57
C ARG A 24 -53.26 -37.48 36.14
N PRO A 25 -54.44 -36.96 35.78
CA PRO A 25 -54.84 -36.70 34.39
C PRO A 25 -54.29 -35.32 33.93
N GLY A 26 -53.96 -35.27 32.67
CA GLY A 26 -54.07 -34.17 31.73
C GLY A 26 -53.65 -32.76 32.19
N GLY A 27 -52.37 -32.44 32.10
CA GLY A 27 -51.93 -31.05 32.05
C GLY A 27 -51.91 -30.54 30.59
N PRO A 28 -52.16 -29.24 30.35
CA PRO A 28 -52.31 -28.70 29.00
C PRO A 28 -51.02 -28.80 28.18
N SER A 29 -51.18 -29.21 26.94
CA SER A 29 -50.19 -29.26 25.88
C SER A 29 -49.28 -28.03 25.90
N ARG A 30 -47.99 -28.24 26.15
CA ARG A 30 -46.97 -27.20 25.92
C ARG A 30 -46.92 -26.91 24.43
N ILE A 31 -47.45 -25.74 24.05
CA ILE A 31 -47.21 -25.14 22.74
C ILE A 31 -45.70 -25.02 22.58
N ALA A 32 -45.14 -25.68 21.58
CA ALA A 32 -43.76 -25.52 21.18
C ALA A 32 -43.49 -24.02 20.88
N PRO A 33 -42.32 -23.48 21.23
CA PRO A 33 -41.98 -22.11 20.88
C PRO A 33 -42.00 -21.96 19.36
N PRO A 34 -42.48 -20.84 18.83
CA PRO A 34 -42.53 -20.62 17.38
C PRO A 34 -41.17 -20.81 16.79
N GLY A 35 -41.11 -21.58 15.73
CA GLY A 35 -39.91 -21.92 14.98
C GLY A 35 -39.07 -20.70 14.71
N HIS A 36 -37.78 -20.94 14.56
CA HIS A 36 -36.80 -20.00 14.06
C HIS A 36 -37.40 -19.22 12.89
N ALA A 37 -37.70 -17.96 13.11
CA ALA A 37 -37.98 -17.05 12.03
C ALA A 37 -36.76 -17.12 11.10
N ASP A 38 -36.92 -17.66 9.91
CA ASP A 38 -35.98 -17.59 8.83
C ASP A 38 -35.59 -16.13 8.71
N LYS A 39 -34.34 -15.82 9.09
CA LYS A 39 -33.76 -14.50 8.88
C LYS A 39 -33.73 -14.31 7.38
N ILE A 40 -34.65 -13.49 6.86
CA ILE A 40 -34.59 -13.03 5.47
C ILE A 40 -33.11 -12.63 5.22
N PRO A 41 -32.44 -13.28 4.24
CA PRO A 41 -31.02 -12.98 3.95
C PRO A 41 -30.90 -11.51 3.65
N ARG A 42 -30.18 -10.77 4.45
CA ARG A 42 -29.90 -9.36 4.16
C ARG A 42 -29.12 -9.33 2.85
N HIS A 43 -29.40 -8.39 1.98
CA HIS A 43 -28.74 -8.20 0.67
C HIS A 43 -27.20 -8.24 0.73
N HIS A 44 -26.61 -8.12 1.93
CA HIS A 44 -25.18 -8.18 2.19
C HIS A 44 -24.65 -9.59 2.47
N ASP A 45 -25.54 -10.57 2.75
CA ASP A 45 -25.12 -11.93 3.02
C ASP A 45 -24.59 -12.55 1.72
N GLY A 46 -23.34 -13.01 1.75
CA GLY A 46 -22.64 -13.58 0.59
C GLY A 46 -22.02 -12.57 -0.39
N HIS A 47 -22.20 -11.25 -0.22
CA HIS A 47 -21.53 -10.26 -1.10
C HIS A 47 -20.01 -10.39 -1.03
N ARG A 48 -19.46 -10.54 0.17
CA ARG A 48 -17.99 -10.67 0.39
C ARG A 48 -17.43 -11.90 -0.28
N ASP A 49 -18.14 -13.02 -0.18
CA ASP A 49 -17.67 -14.27 -0.77
C ASP A 49 -17.79 -14.26 -2.29
N ARG A 50 -18.89 -13.72 -2.83
CA ARG A 50 -19.01 -13.51 -4.28
C ARG A 50 -17.94 -12.58 -4.84
N LEU A 51 -17.57 -11.53 -4.11
CA LEU A 51 -16.52 -10.60 -4.55
C LEU A 51 -15.14 -11.26 -4.53
N ARG A 52 -14.83 -12.04 -3.48
CA ARG A 52 -13.62 -12.85 -3.38
C ARG A 52 -13.53 -13.88 -4.48
N GLU A 53 -14.64 -14.60 -4.72
CA GLU A 53 -14.73 -15.61 -5.78
C GLU A 53 -14.52 -14.98 -7.15
N ARG A 54 -15.14 -13.84 -7.43
CA ARG A 54 -14.95 -13.12 -8.70
C ARG A 54 -13.50 -12.68 -8.89
N PHE A 55 -12.84 -12.17 -7.84
CA PHE A 55 -11.42 -11.86 -7.89
C PHE A 55 -10.57 -13.10 -8.16
N SER A 56 -10.85 -14.22 -7.48
CA SER A 56 -10.08 -15.45 -7.61
C SER A 56 -10.25 -16.13 -8.96
N THR A 57 -11.41 -16.04 -9.58
CA THR A 57 -11.73 -16.74 -10.85
C THR A 57 -11.47 -15.89 -12.07
N ALA A 58 -11.73 -14.59 -12.02
CA ALA A 58 -11.68 -13.70 -13.17
C ALA A 58 -10.57 -12.62 -13.08
N GLY A 59 -9.83 -12.55 -11.96
CA GLY A 59 -8.73 -11.63 -11.79
C GLY A 59 -9.13 -10.19 -11.47
N GLU A 60 -8.13 -9.32 -11.44
CA GLU A 60 -8.29 -7.92 -11.04
C GLU A 60 -9.10 -7.10 -12.05
N ASP A 61 -8.98 -7.40 -13.34
CA ASP A 61 -9.67 -6.67 -14.41
C ASP A 61 -11.19 -6.85 -14.37
N ALA A 62 -11.69 -7.86 -13.67
CA ALA A 62 -13.12 -8.10 -13.49
C ALA A 62 -13.75 -7.22 -12.40
N LEU A 63 -12.94 -6.47 -11.64
CA LEU A 63 -13.39 -5.65 -10.52
C LEU A 63 -13.21 -4.16 -10.82
N ALA A 64 -14.18 -3.37 -10.38
CA ALA A 64 -14.03 -1.92 -10.35
C ALA A 64 -13.12 -1.50 -9.17
N ASP A 65 -12.52 -0.32 -9.24
CA ASP A 65 -11.62 0.22 -8.21
C ASP A 65 -12.20 0.19 -6.79
N TYR A 66 -13.50 0.54 -6.66
CA TYR A 66 -14.15 0.49 -5.34
C TYR A 66 -14.29 -0.94 -4.82
N GLU A 67 -14.41 -1.95 -5.68
CA GLU A 67 -14.51 -3.35 -5.30
C GLU A 67 -13.16 -3.91 -4.83
N LEU A 68 -12.05 -3.47 -5.44
CA LEU A 68 -10.70 -3.77 -4.95
C LEU A 68 -10.49 -3.16 -3.55
N LEU A 69 -10.94 -1.93 -3.34
CA LEU A 69 -10.92 -1.33 -2.00
C LEU A 69 -11.79 -2.11 -1.00
N GLU A 70 -12.99 -2.58 -1.40
CA GLU A 70 -13.84 -3.41 -0.52
C GLU A 70 -13.10 -4.66 -0.04
N LEU A 71 -12.35 -5.34 -0.92
CA LEU A 71 -11.56 -6.54 -0.55
C LEU A 71 -10.53 -6.24 0.56
N ILE A 72 -9.88 -5.09 0.51
CA ILE A 72 -8.96 -4.64 1.56
C ILE A 72 -9.74 -4.32 2.84
N LEU A 73 -10.80 -3.54 2.73
CA LEU A 73 -11.63 -3.09 3.85
C LEU A 73 -12.29 -4.25 4.60
N PHE A 74 -12.61 -5.36 3.93
CA PHE A 74 -13.17 -6.55 4.56
C PHE A 74 -12.28 -7.13 5.66
N ARG A 75 -10.98 -6.91 5.60
CA ARG A 75 -10.02 -7.42 6.60
C ARG A 75 -10.18 -6.70 7.93
N THR A 76 -10.32 -5.38 7.87
CA THR A 76 -10.35 -4.51 9.06
C THR A 76 -11.77 -4.22 9.54
N ILE A 77 -12.76 -4.34 8.66
CA ILE A 77 -14.18 -4.08 8.97
C ILE A 77 -15.01 -5.34 8.67
N PRO A 78 -15.01 -6.34 9.58
CA PRO A 78 -15.56 -7.67 9.27
C PRO A 78 -17.09 -7.73 9.18
N ARG A 79 -17.85 -6.83 9.82
CA ARG A 79 -19.30 -6.95 10.02
C ARG A 79 -20.15 -5.86 9.42
N LYS A 80 -19.57 -4.88 8.72
CA LYS A 80 -20.30 -3.74 8.13
C LYS A 80 -20.22 -3.78 6.62
N ASP A 81 -21.20 -3.17 5.96
CA ASP A 81 -21.08 -2.84 4.55
C ASP A 81 -19.97 -1.80 4.37
N VAL A 82 -18.97 -2.14 3.57
CA VAL A 82 -17.82 -1.27 3.30
C VAL A 82 -17.90 -0.58 1.95
N LYS A 83 -18.88 -0.93 1.11
CA LYS A 83 -19.09 -0.31 -0.20
C LYS A 83 -19.26 1.21 -0.13
N PRO A 84 -20.03 1.77 0.81
CA PRO A 84 -20.12 3.22 0.96
C PRO A 84 -18.76 3.86 1.31
N ILE A 85 -17.94 3.18 2.14
CA ILE A 85 -16.61 3.67 2.54
C ILE A 85 -15.67 3.66 1.34
N ALA A 86 -15.62 2.57 0.56
CA ALA A 86 -14.81 2.46 -0.64
C ALA A 86 -15.15 3.54 -1.66
N LYS A 87 -16.45 3.76 -1.92
CA LYS A 87 -16.93 4.83 -2.81
C LYS A 87 -16.61 6.23 -2.28
N ALA A 88 -16.72 6.46 -0.97
CA ALA A 88 -16.38 7.74 -0.35
C ALA A 88 -14.89 8.05 -0.46
N LEU A 89 -14.01 7.04 -0.32
CA LEU A 89 -12.58 7.19 -0.54
C LEU A 89 -12.29 7.63 -1.98
N LEU A 90 -12.84 6.95 -2.98
CA LEU A 90 -12.64 7.31 -4.39
C LEU A 90 -13.27 8.68 -4.73
N ALA A 91 -14.45 8.99 -4.20
CA ALA A 91 -15.07 10.28 -4.41
C ALA A 91 -14.24 11.44 -3.85
N ARG A 92 -13.56 11.22 -2.71
CA ARG A 92 -12.73 12.24 -2.06
C ARG A 92 -11.37 12.42 -2.72
N PHE A 93 -10.74 11.34 -3.14
CA PHE A 93 -9.35 11.35 -3.62
C PHE A 93 -9.22 11.22 -5.14
N GLY A 94 -10.25 10.72 -5.84
CA GLY A 94 -10.31 10.64 -7.30
C GLY A 94 -9.94 9.28 -7.89
N SER A 95 -8.87 8.64 -7.43
CA SER A 95 -8.37 7.37 -7.95
C SER A 95 -7.81 6.46 -6.86
N LEU A 96 -7.56 5.18 -7.17
CA LEU A 96 -6.86 4.25 -6.27
C LEU A 96 -5.47 4.76 -5.91
N SER A 97 -4.74 5.31 -6.87
CA SER A 97 -3.40 5.86 -6.64
C SER A 97 -3.43 7.00 -5.64
N GLU A 98 -4.39 7.93 -5.78
CA GLU A 98 -4.58 9.03 -4.85
C GLU A 98 -5.01 8.56 -3.45
N VAL A 99 -5.86 7.53 -3.35
CA VAL A 99 -6.24 6.92 -2.05
C VAL A 99 -5.00 6.32 -1.37
N LEU A 100 -4.22 5.52 -2.08
CA LEU A 100 -3.02 4.88 -1.55
C LEU A 100 -1.91 5.89 -1.24
N GLY A 101 -1.80 6.95 -2.02
CA GLY A 101 -0.85 8.05 -1.85
C GLY A 101 -1.19 8.96 -0.66
N ALA A 102 -2.47 9.13 -0.34
CA ALA A 102 -2.95 10.08 0.66
C ALA A 102 -2.30 9.88 2.04
N PRO A 103 -1.95 10.95 2.76
CA PRO A 103 -1.49 10.87 4.14
C PRO A 103 -2.52 10.19 5.05
N GLN A 104 -2.06 9.39 6.02
CA GLN A 104 -2.94 8.66 6.94
C GLN A 104 -3.99 9.57 7.59
N ARG A 105 -3.59 10.76 8.03
CA ARG A 105 -4.50 11.76 8.63
C ARG A 105 -5.66 12.13 7.69
N ARG A 106 -5.40 12.29 6.39
CA ARG A 106 -6.44 12.62 5.41
C ARG A 106 -7.37 11.45 5.12
N LEU A 107 -6.86 10.23 5.17
CA LEU A 107 -7.68 9.01 5.04
C LEU A 107 -8.68 8.90 6.19
N THR A 108 -8.26 9.19 7.43
CA THR A 108 -9.13 9.11 8.62
C THR A 108 -10.21 10.19 8.68
N GLU A 109 -10.13 11.23 7.85
CA GLU A 109 -11.20 12.21 7.69
C GLU A 109 -12.42 11.66 6.93
N VAL A 110 -12.27 10.51 6.24
CA VAL A 110 -13.38 9.87 5.54
C VAL A 110 -14.22 9.07 6.55
N ALA A 111 -15.53 9.30 6.54
CA ALA A 111 -16.45 8.63 7.45
C ALA A 111 -16.33 7.09 7.34
N GLY A 112 -16.09 6.44 8.48
CA GLY A 112 -15.91 4.99 8.55
C GLY A 112 -14.46 4.51 8.40
N VAL A 113 -13.52 5.36 8.02
CA VAL A 113 -12.08 5.06 7.98
C VAL A 113 -11.46 5.43 9.32
N LYS A 114 -11.07 4.41 10.10
CA LYS A 114 -10.32 4.54 11.34
C LYS A 114 -8.82 4.26 11.09
N ASP A 115 -7.98 4.51 12.11
CA ASP A 115 -6.53 4.34 12.03
C ASP A 115 -6.11 2.96 11.49
N ALA A 116 -6.76 1.88 11.90
CA ALA A 116 -6.47 0.54 11.41
C ALA A 116 -6.71 0.39 9.91
N VAL A 117 -7.80 0.96 9.39
CA VAL A 117 -8.11 0.97 7.95
C VAL A 117 -7.08 1.80 7.18
N ALA A 118 -6.79 3.00 7.69
CA ALA A 118 -5.80 3.87 7.07
C ALA A 118 -4.40 3.22 7.07
N LEU A 119 -4.03 2.50 8.14
CA LEU A 119 -2.79 1.73 8.21
C LEU A 119 -2.75 0.62 7.15
N ASP A 120 -3.81 -0.17 7.00
CA ASP A 120 -3.88 -1.24 5.99
C ASP A 120 -3.66 -0.68 4.57
N LEU A 121 -4.30 0.44 4.24
CA LEU A 121 -4.09 1.13 2.96
C LEU A 121 -2.63 1.59 2.79
N LYS A 122 -2.00 2.12 3.83
CA LYS A 122 -0.58 2.51 3.80
C LYS A 122 0.36 1.30 3.68
N VAL A 123 0.01 0.16 4.26
CA VAL A 123 0.76 -1.10 4.08
C VAL A 123 0.69 -1.57 2.63
N VAL A 124 -0.49 -1.56 2.01
CA VAL A 124 -0.66 -1.91 0.58
C VAL A 124 0.19 -0.98 -0.29
N ALA A 125 0.13 0.33 -0.05
CA ALA A 125 0.96 1.30 -0.76
C ALA A 125 2.47 1.02 -0.60
N ALA A 126 2.91 0.67 0.61
CA ALA A 126 4.31 0.35 0.88
C ALA A 126 4.75 -0.95 0.17
N LEU A 127 3.90 -1.98 0.16
CA LEU A 127 4.17 -3.23 -0.55
C LEU A 127 4.32 -2.99 -2.05
N ASN A 128 3.39 -2.23 -2.65
CA ASN A 128 3.44 -1.86 -4.06
C ASN A 128 4.75 -1.13 -4.41
N ARG A 129 5.13 -0.09 -3.66
CA ARG A 129 6.39 0.63 -3.87
C ARG A 129 7.62 -0.28 -3.77
N ARG A 130 7.65 -1.20 -2.78
CA ARG A 130 8.76 -2.14 -2.62
C ARG A 130 8.83 -3.15 -3.76
N ALA A 131 7.69 -3.66 -4.23
CA ALA A 131 7.62 -4.59 -5.36
C ALA A 131 8.13 -3.91 -6.65
N MET A 132 7.67 -2.70 -6.95
CA MET A 132 8.15 -1.91 -8.09
C MET A 132 9.64 -1.62 -8.00
N ARG A 133 10.15 -1.21 -6.83
CA ARG A 133 11.58 -0.99 -6.61
C ARG A 133 12.41 -2.25 -6.86
N SER A 134 11.92 -3.41 -6.43
CA SER A 134 12.59 -4.69 -6.67
C SER A 134 12.65 -5.02 -8.16
N ALA A 135 11.58 -4.78 -8.89
CA ALA A 135 11.53 -5.00 -10.35
C ALA A 135 12.53 -4.11 -11.09
N VAL A 136 12.70 -2.85 -10.67
CA VAL A 136 13.69 -1.93 -11.23
C VAL A 136 15.12 -2.39 -10.92
N ARG A 137 15.38 -2.91 -9.70
CA ARG A 137 16.71 -3.39 -9.29
C ARG A 137 17.19 -4.62 -10.06
N GLN A 138 16.28 -5.46 -10.51
CA GLN A 138 16.59 -6.73 -11.20
C GLN A 138 16.80 -6.58 -12.70
N ARG A 139 16.54 -5.42 -13.28
CA ARG A 139 16.61 -5.17 -14.72
C ARG A 139 17.56 -4.01 -15.01
N GLU A 140 18.09 -3.99 -16.22
CA GLU A 140 18.77 -2.80 -16.74
C GLU A 140 17.75 -1.65 -16.78
N VAL A 141 18.04 -0.56 -16.08
CA VAL A 141 17.14 0.59 -15.95
C VAL A 141 16.73 1.15 -17.31
N LEU A 142 17.67 1.22 -18.26
CA LEU A 142 17.37 1.74 -19.61
C LEU A 142 16.50 0.80 -20.45
N SER A 143 16.54 -0.52 -20.21
CA SER A 143 15.67 -1.49 -20.89
C SER A 143 14.26 -1.55 -20.29
N SER A 144 14.05 -0.92 -19.13
CA SER A 144 12.78 -0.89 -18.38
C SER A 144 12.38 0.53 -18.00
N TRP A 145 12.52 1.46 -18.93
CA TRP A 145 12.24 2.88 -18.67
C TRP A 145 10.86 3.13 -18.08
N THR A 146 9.84 2.47 -18.61
CA THR A 146 8.47 2.53 -18.07
C THR A 146 8.42 2.10 -16.60
N ALA A 147 9.10 1.01 -16.24
CA ALA A 147 9.13 0.54 -14.85
C ALA A 147 9.82 1.54 -13.91
N VAL A 148 10.83 2.28 -14.39
CA VAL A 148 11.46 3.38 -13.63
C VAL A 148 10.47 4.52 -13.40
N LEU A 149 9.75 4.92 -14.43
CA LEU A 149 8.74 5.98 -14.34
C LEU A 149 7.61 5.58 -13.39
N ASP A 150 7.09 4.36 -13.52
CA ASP A 150 6.04 3.82 -12.65
C ASP A 150 6.49 3.78 -11.19
N TYR A 151 7.72 3.33 -10.97
CA TYR A 151 8.31 3.32 -9.63
C TYR A 151 8.45 4.74 -9.06
N CYS A 152 9.04 5.67 -9.82
CA CYS A 152 9.21 7.05 -9.36
C CYS A 152 7.87 7.74 -9.10
N THR A 153 6.88 7.50 -9.96
CA THR A 153 5.51 8.01 -9.78
C THR A 153 4.89 7.47 -8.49
N ALA A 154 4.94 6.16 -8.28
CA ALA A 154 4.41 5.53 -7.06
C ALA A 154 5.16 5.97 -5.78
N ALA A 155 6.43 6.33 -5.90
CA ALA A 155 7.25 6.76 -4.78
C ALA A 155 7.09 8.24 -4.42
N MET A 156 6.80 9.11 -5.40
CA MET A 156 6.97 10.56 -5.26
C MET A 156 5.76 11.42 -5.65
N ALA A 157 4.85 10.94 -6.51
CA ALA A 157 3.76 11.78 -7.05
C ALA A 157 2.83 12.38 -5.96
N HIS A 158 2.70 11.69 -4.82
CA HIS A 158 1.80 12.10 -3.74
C HIS A 158 2.53 12.68 -2.52
N GLU A 159 3.84 12.91 -2.63
CA GLU A 159 4.59 13.54 -1.55
C GLU A 159 4.21 15.03 -1.44
N ALA A 160 3.92 15.45 -0.20
CA ALA A 160 3.46 16.81 0.09
C ALA A 160 4.59 17.86 0.05
N ARG A 161 5.83 17.40 0.03
CA ARG A 161 7.04 18.23 -0.06
C ARG A 161 7.84 17.83 -1.28
N GLU A 162 8.54 18.78 -1.83
CA GLU A 162 9.51 18.49 -2.87
C GLU A 162 10.62 17.59 -2.32
N GLN A 163 10.88 16.48 -2.99
CA GLN A 163 11.98 15.57 -2.71
C GLN A 163 12.88 15.50 -3.94
N PHE A 164 14.18 15.58 -3.73
CA PHE A 164 15.15 15.29 -4.75
C PHE A 164 15.76 13.91 -4.52
N ARG A 165 15.65 13.06 -5.51
CA ARG A 165 16.04 11.65 -5.47
C ARG A 165 17.04 11.36 -6.58
N ILE A 166 17.97 10.47 -6.33
CA ILE A 166 18.95 10.02 -7.32
C ILE A 166 18.92 8.51 -7.42
N LEU A 167 18.82 8.01 -8.64
CA LEU A 167 19.02 6.62 -8.99
C LEU A 167 20.47 6.45 -9.47
N PHE A 168 21.26 5.71 -8.72
CA PHE A 168 22.66 5.43 -9.04
C PHE A 168 22.78 4.13 -9.81
N LEU A 169 23.49 4.14 -10.93
CA LEU A 169 23.58 3.03 -11.89
C LEU A 169 25.00 2.55 -12.07
N ASP A 170 25.17 1.25 -12.26
CA ASP A 170 26.43 0.65 -12.65
C ASP A 170 26.71 0.78 -14.16
N LYS A 171 27.83 0.23 -14.61
CA LYS A 171 28.24 0.22 -16.01
C LYS A 171 27.25 -0.50 -16.95
N LYS A 172 26.41 -1.39 -16.42
CA LYS A 172 25.35 -2.08 -17.14
C LYS A 172 23.99 -1.39 -17.03
N ASN A 173 23.97 -0.18 -16.45
CA ASN A 173 22.77 0.56 -16.12
C ASN A 173 21.81 -0.21 -15.16
N ALA A 174 22.36 -1.10 -14.33
CA ALA A 174 21.60 -1.69 -13.24
C ALA A 174 21.58 -0.76 -12.03
N LEU A 175 20.47 -0.73 -11.31
CA LEU A 175 20.28 0.14 -10.16
C LEU A 175 21.12 -0.34 -8.97
N ILE A 176 22.14 0.42 -8.58
CA ILE A 176 22.96 0.21 -7.39
C ILE A 176 22.21 0.69 -6.14
N ALA A 177 21.78 1.95 -6.18
CA ALA A 177 21.11 2.60 -5.06
C ALA A 177 20.07 3.61 -5.55
N ASP A 178 19.09 3.85 -4.70
CA ASP A 178 18.03 4.82 -4.87
C ASP A 178 17.93 5.59 -3.55
N GLU A 179 18.31 6.86 -3.58
CA GLU A 179 18.48 7.67 -2.39
C GLU A 179 17.78 9.03 -2.53
N VAL A 180 17.11 9.43 -1.46
CA VAL A 180 16.62 10.81 -1.32
C VAL A 180 17.78 11.66 -0.82
N GLN A 181 18.22 12.61 -1.64
CA GLN A 181 19.34 13.52 -1.31
C GLN A 181 18.89 14.74 -0.53
N GLY A 182 17.64 15.15 -0.72
CA GLY A 182 17.08 16.30 -0.04
C GLY A 182 15.56 16.23 0.04
N THR A 183 15.03 16.79 1.10
CA THR A 183 13.60 17.06 1.26
C THR A 183 13.49 18.54 1.57
N GLY A 184 12.91 19.28 0.63
CA GLY A 184 12.80 20.73 0.73
C GLY A 184 11.52 21.19 1.43
N THR A 185 11.26 22.47 1.26
CA THR A 185 9.97 23.11 1.52
C THR A 185 8.98 22.77 0.40
N VAL A 186 7.87 23.51 0.29
CA VAL A 186 6.87 23.28 -0.76
C VAL A 186 7.42 23.64 -2.16
N ASP A 187 8.41 24.53 -2.24
CA ASP A 187 8.84 25.15 -3.50
C ASP A 187 10.31 24.97 -3.88
N HIS A 188 11.15 24.37 -3.03
CA HIS A 188 12.57 24.22 -3.34
C HIS A 188 13.27 23.19 -2.44
N THR A 189 14.08 22.34 -3.08
CA THR A 189 15.01 21.42 -2.42
C THR A 189 16.43 21.79 -2.82
N PRO A 190 17.27 22.26 -1.89
CA PRO A 190 18.67 22.55 -2.22
C PRO A 190 19.42 21.27 -2.58
N VAL A 191 20.01 21.24 -3.78
CA VAL A 191 20.84 20.15 -4.26
C VAL A 191 22.24 20.69 -4.53
N TYR A 192 23.24 20.05 -3.96
CA TYR A 192 24.64 20.44 -4.11
C TYR A 192 25.34 19.49 -5.07
N PRO A 193 25.76 19.93 -6.28
CA PRO A 193 26.40 19.06 -7.28
C PRO A 193 27.60 18.28 -6.73
N ARG A 194 28.40 18.87 -5.84
CA ARG A 194 29.53 18.19 -5.17
C ARG A 194 29.09 16.99 -4.35
N GLU A 195 27.92 17.06 -3.66
CA GLU A 195 27.40 15.96 -2.83
C GLU A 195 26.86 14.83 -3.70
N VAL A 196 26.18 15.20 -4.80
CA VAL A 196 25.70 14.24 -5.82
C VAL A 196 26.87 13.43 -6.39
N VAL A 197 27.90 14.12 -6.82
CA VAL A 197 29.11 13.49 -7.39
C VAL A 197 29.87 12.69 -6.35
N ARG A 198 30.10 13.23 -5.15
CA ARG A 198 30.71 12.49 -4.04
C ARG A 198 29.99 11.15 -3.80
N ARG A 199 28.66 11.20 -3.72
CA ARG A 199 27.88 10.00 -3.46
C ARG A 199 27.93 8.99 -4.62
N ALA A 200 27.94 9.46 -5.86
CA ALA A 200 28.12 8.61 -7.03
C ALA A 200 29.48 7.88 -7.02
N LEU A 201 30.55 8.58 -6.64
CA LEU A 201 31.89 8.00 -6.52
C LEU A 201 31.95 6.95 -5.38
N GLU A 202 31.37 7.25 -4.21
CA GLU A 202 31.29 6.32 -3.08
C GLU A 202 30.60 5.01 -3.46
N LEU A 203 29.59 5.08 -4.31
CA LEU A 203 28.82 3.94 -4.79
C LEU A 203 29.42 3.26 -6.03
N ASN A 204 30.54 3.78 -6.56
CA ASN A 204 31.12 3.37 -7.85
C ASN A 204 30.07 3.41 -8.98
N ALA A 205 29.17 4.37 -8.95
CA ALA A 205 28.19 4.58 -9.99
C ALA A 205 28.83 5.20 -11.22
N THR A 206 28.52 4.70 -12.40
CA THR A 206 28.97 5.21 -13.69
C THR A 206 27.95 6.10 -14.38
N ALA A 207 26.69 6.01 -13.93
CA ALA A 207 25.61 6.86 -14.40
C ALA A 207 24.60 7.13 -13.28
N ILE A 208 23.84 8.21 -13.42
CA ILE A 208 22.74 8.56 -12.51
C ILE A 208 21.53 9.08 -13.29
N ILE A 209 20.36 8.90 -12.68
CA ILE A 209 19.12 9.57 -13.08
C ILE A 209 18.71 10.46 -11.92
N LEU A 210 18.46 11.73 -12.22
CA LEU A 210 17.93 12.69 -11.27
C LEU A 210 16.40 12.63 -11.32
N VAL A 211 15.75 12.70 -10.18
CA VAL A 211 14.29 12.69 -10.08
C VAL A 211 13.86 13.65 -8.99
N HIS A 212 12.90 14.51 -9.26
CA HIS A 212 12.22 15.25 -8.20
C HIS A 212 10.71 15.34 -8.47
N ASN A 213 9.94 15.62 -7.45
CA ASN A 213 8.49 15.79 -7.58
C ASN A 213 8.10 17.24 -7.39
N HIS A 214 7.06 17.65 -8.13
CA HIS A 214 6.38 18.92 -7.90
C HIS A 214 5.09 18.68 -7.10
N PRO A 215 5.00 19.12 -5.85
CA PRO A 215 3.78 19.00 -5.02
C PRO A 215 2.55 19.69 -5.62
N SER A 216 2.74 20.69 -6.48
CA SER A 216 1.69 21.35 -7.26
C SER A 216 0.94 20.36 -8.17
N GLY A 217 1.62 19.30 -8.60
CA GLY A 217 1.11 18.30 -9.55
C GLY A 217 1.46 18.57 -11.00
N ASP A 218 1.96 19.76 -11.35
CA ASP A 218 2.44 20.11 -12.69
C ASP A 218 3.92 19.73 -12.85
N PRO A 219 4.30 18.80 -13.75
CA PRO A 219 5.68 18.37 -13.94
C PRO A 219 6.49 19.32 -14.83
N THR A 220 5.98 20.48 -15.20
CA THR A 220 6.71 21.43 -16.07
C THR A 220 8.02 21.87 -15.41
N PRO A 221 9.19 21.67 -16.09
CA PRO A 221 10.48 22.07 -15.57
C PRO A 221 10.58 23.58 -15.33
N SER A 222 11.06 23.98 -14.18
CA SER A 222 11.43 25.37 -13.92
C SER A 222 12.80 25.70 -14.54
N ARG A 223 13.09 26.98 -14.69
CA ARG A 223 14.43 27.42 -15.11
C ARG A 223 15.53 26.97 -14.14
N ALA A 224 15.21 26.99 -12.84
CA ALA A 224 16.15 26.55 -11.81
C ALA A 224 16.48 25.05 -11.93
N ASP A 225 15.49 24.20 -12.26
CA ASP A 225 15.71 22.75 -12.49
C ASP A 225 16.67 22.52 -13.65
N ILE A 226 16.51 23.27 -14.72
CA ILE A 226 17.36 23.15 -15.91
C ILE A 226 18.79 23.59 -15.59
N GLU A 227 18.96 24.75 -14.94
CA GLU A 227 20.28 25.30 -14.58
C GLU A 227 21.03 24.39 -13.58
N MET A 228 20.32 23.90 -12.55
CA MET A 228 20.87 22.96 -11.58
C MET A 228 21.30 21.66 -12.26
N THR A 229 20.48 21.11 -13.13
CA THR A 229 20.81 19.89 -13.88
C THR A 229 22.05 20.05 -14.74
N LYS A 230 22.16 21.16 -15.47
CA LYS A 230 23.36 21.48 -16.27
C LYS A 230 24.62 21.57 -15.40
N THR A 231 24.51 22.20 -14.24
CA THR A 231 25.63 22.30 -13.28
C THR A 231 26.05 20.91 -12.78
N ILE A 232 25.11 20.02 -12.52
CA ILE A 232 25.41 18.61 -12.13
C ILE A 232 26.10 17.89 -13.29
N ILE A 233 25.59 18.02 -14.52
CA ILE A 233 26.19 17.42 -15.71
C ILE A 233 27.65 17.87 -15.88
N ASP A 234 27.91 19.18 -15.84
CA ASP A 234 29.22 19.74 -16.01
C ASP A 234 30.20 19.30 -14.89
N THR A 235 29.68 19.12 -13.67
CA THR A 235 30.49 18.65 -12.53
C THR A 235 30.80 17.15 -12.62
N ALA A 236 29.85 16.33 -13.08
CA ALA A 236 29.97 14.89 -13.13
C ALA A 236 30.77 14.37 -14.35
N LYS A 237 30.64 15.04 -15.49
CA LYS A 237 31.24 14.64 -16.77
C LYS A 237 32.75 14.44 -16.72
N PRO A 238 33.56 15.32 -16.11
CA PRO A 238 35.01 15.12 -16.00
C PRO A 238 35.41 13.90 -15.18
N LEU A 239 34.51 13.41 -14.34
CA LEU A 239 34.74 12.26 -13.47
C LEU A 239 34.16 10.96 -14.06
N GLY A 240 33.73 10.98 -15.33
CA GLY A 240 33.22 9.82 -16.03
C GLY A 240 31.83 9.36 -15.58
N ILE A 241 31.06 10.21 -14.88
CA ILE A 241 29.69 9.90 -14.42
C ILE A 241 28.71 10.52 -15.42
N ALA A 242 27.90 9.68 -16.05
CA ALA A 242 26.88 10.12 -17.00
C ALA A 242 25.55 10.49 -16.30
N ILE A 243 24.94 11.59 -16.72
CA ILE A 243 23.57 11.93 -16.32
C ILE A 243 22.65 11.42 -17.45
N HIS A 244 21.89 10.36 -17.19
CA HIS A 244 21.03 9.79 -18.21
C HIS A 244 19.81 10.64 -18.48
N ASP A 245 19.19 11.15 -17.43
CA ASP A 245 18.03 12.05 -17.52
C ASP A 245 17.82 12.80 -16.20
N HIS A 246 16.95 13.79 -16.24
CA HIS A 246 16.31 14.38 -15.08
C HIS A 246 14.80 14.34 -15.29
N ILE A 247 14.12 13.65 -14.39
CA ILE A 247 12.67 13.37 -14.45
C ILE A 247 11.98 14.20 -13.38
N ILE A 248 10.96 14.93 -13.76
CA ILE A 248 10.08 15.65 -12.84
C ILE A 248 8.77 14.91 -12.76
N ILE A 249 8.36 14.53 -11.56
CA ILE A 249 7.14 13.77 -11.28
C ILE A 249 6.05 14.73 -10.79
N GLY A 250 4.95 14.78 -11.52
CA GLY A 250 3.71 15.42 -11.09
C GLY A 250 2.64 14.39 -10.75
N LYS A 251 1.50 14.84 -10.25
CA LYS A 251 0.36 13.96 -9.96
C LYS A 251 -0.25 13.35 -11.22
N ASN A 252 -0.25 14.12 -12.30
CA ASN A 252 -0.92 13.79 -13.54
C ASN A 252 0.04 13.41 -14.67
N GLY A 253 1.30 13.08 -14.33
CA GLY A 253 2.30 12.71 -15.31
C GLY A 253 3.71 13.05 -14.89
N HIS A 254 4.62 13.02 -15.86
CA HIS A 254 6.04 13.33 -15.66
C HIS A 254 6.59 14.14 -16.84
N ALA A 255 7.70 14.82 -16.62
CA ALA A 255 8.51 15.45 -17.66
C ALA A 255 9.95 14.91 -17.60
N SER A 256 10.53 14.64 -18.75
CA SER A 256 11.93 14.28 -18.94
C SER A 256 12.65 15.46 -19.55
N LEU A 257 13.69 15.98 -18.88
CA LEU A 257 14.46 17.10 -19.42
C LEU A 257 15.18 16.74 -20.72
N LYS A 258 15.67 15.50 -20.80
CA LYS A 258 16.27 14.96 -22.03
C LYS A 258 15.25 14.79 -23.14
N GLY A 259 14.07 14.26 -22.83
CA GLY A 259 12.97 14.12 -23.77
C GLY A 259 12.48 15.47 -24.34
N LEU A 260 12.54 16.52 -23.50
CA LEU A 260 12.24 17.89 -23.89
C LEU A 260 13.43 18.61 -24.55
N ARG A 261 14.60 17.97 -24.68
CA ARG A 261 15.85 18.54 -25.24
C ARG A 261 16.37 19.78 -24.51
N LEU A 262 16.22 19.80 -23.19
CA LEU A 262 16.66 20.90 -22.32
C LEU A 262 18.06 20.65 -21.76
N ILE A 263 18.52 19.40 -21.82
CA ILE A 263 19.85 18.91 -21.43
C ILE A 263 20.41 17.97 -22.47
#